data_dcc90ee39192b364e259ae58d03156b8
#
_entry.id   dcc90ee39192b364e259ae58d03156b8
#
_cell.length_a   1.000
_cell.length_b   1.000
_cell.length_c   1.000
_cell.angle_alpha   90.00
_cell.angle_beta   90.00
_cell.angle_gamma   90.00
#
_symmetry.space_group_name_H-M   'P 1'
#
loop_
_entity.id
_entity.type
_entity.pdbx_description
1 polymer ?
#
loop_
_entity_poly.entity_id
_entity_poly.type
_entity_poly.pdbx_seq_one_letter_code
_entity_poly.pdbx_strand_id
1 'polypeptide(L)'
;MEKVRVSDLTKIRTGKLDANASSEDGKYPFFTCSKEPLRISTYTYDCECVLVAGNGDLNVKYYNGKFDAYQRTYIIEDNSNGKLYIPYLYYFMEDYVKELRKQAIGGVIKYIKLGNLTEAVITVPSIDRQKEIVEVLKKVGN
;
A
#
# COMPACT_ATOMS: atom_id res chain seq x y z
N MET A 1 -15.17 0.41 19.12
CA MET A 1 -14.30 0.35 17.92
C MET A 1 -14.33 -1.04 17.33
N GLU A 2 -14.51 -1.07 16.05
CA GLU A 2 -14.64 -2.31 15.28
C GLU A 2 -13.27 -2.84 14.87
N LYS A 3 -13.05 -4.14 15.04
CA LYS A 3 -11.86 -4.82 14.51
C LYS A 3 -12.30 -5.65 13.32
N VAL A 4 -11.72 -5.37 12.18
CA VAL A 4 -12.08 -6.05 10.93
C VAL A 4 -10.82 -6.44 10.17
N ARG A 5 -10.97 -7.34 9.20
CA ARG A 5 -9.86 -7.63 8.29
C ARG A 5 -9.74 -6.52 7.26
N VAL A 6 -8.53 -6.26 6.83
CA VAL A 6 -8.27 -5.26 5.80
C VAL A 6 -9.11 -5.56 4.55
N SER A 7 -9.27 -6.84 4.20
CA SER A 7 -10.08 -7.23 3.03
C SER A 7 -11.55 -6.85 3.14
N ASP A 8 -12.06 -6.67 4.37
CA ASP A 8 -13.47 -6.29 4.56
C ASP A 8 -13.74 -4.85 4.10
N LEU A 9 -12.72 -4.01 4.05
CA LEU A 9 -12.86 -2.59 3.77
C LEU A 9 -12.12 -2.13 2.50
N THR A 10 -11.42 -3.04 1.82
CA THR A 10 -10.53 -2.65 0.73
C THR A 10 -10.70 -3.56 -0.46
N LYS A 11 -10.18 -3.09 -1.58
CA LYS A 11 -9.99 -3.88 -2.79
C LYS A 11 -8.47 -3.92 -3.03
N ILE A 12 -7.92 -5.13 -3.18
CA ILE A 12 -6.48 -5.32 -3.36
C ILE A 12 -6.21 -5.95 -4.71
N ARG A 13 -5.32 -5.33 -5.47
CA ARG A 13 -4.87 -5.86 -6.75
C ARG A 13 -3.37 -5.63 -6.88
N THR A 14 -2.76 -6.17 -7.93
CA THR A 14 -1.34 -5.97 -8.20
C THR A 14 -1.16 -5.13 -9.46
N GLY A 15 0.01 -4.53 -9.58
CA GLY A 15 0.45 -3.97 -10.84
C GLY A 15 0.58 -5.05 -11.89
N LYS A 16 0.85 -4.65 -13.13
CA LYS A 16 0.87 -5.58 -14.27
C LYS A 16 2.16 -5.53 -15.08
N LEU A 17 3.02 -4.57 -14.81
CA LEU A 17 4.19 -4.34 -15.64
C LEU A 17 5.42 -5.07 -15.09
N ASP A 18 6.37 -5.30 -16.00
CA ASP A 18 7.67 -5.84 -15.64
C ASP A 18 8.50 -4.74 -14.97
N ALA A 19 9.47 -5.14 -14.14
CA ALA A 19 10.32 -4.20 -13.42
C ALA A 19 11.12 -3.28 -14.36
N ASN A 20 11.40 -3.72 -15.57
CA ASN A 20 12.18 -2.93 -16.53
C ASN A 20 11.33 -1.99 -17.41
N ALA A 21 10.06 -1.78 -17.07
CA ALA A 21 9.17 -0.93 -17.86
C ALA A 21 9.40 0.57 -17.66
N SER A 22 10.29 0.96 -16.75
CA SER A 22 10.52 2.37 -16.42
C SER A 22 11.08 3.18 -17.59
N SER A 23 10.85 4.49 -17.53
CA SER A 23 11.34 5.45 -18.50
C SER A 23 11.86 6.66 -17.71
N GLU A 24 13.14 7.01 -17.87
CA GLU A 24 13.79 8.08 -17.10
C GLU A 24 13.06 9.43 -17.14
N ASP A 25 12.53 9.77 -18.31
CA ASP A 25 11.82 11.03 -18.51
C ASP A 25 10.31 10.87 -18.44
N GLY A 26 9.85 9.79 -17.84
CA GLY A 26 8.43 9.50 -17.67
C GLY A 26 7.74 10.53 -16.81
N LYS A 27 6.48 10.78 -17.12
CA LYS A 27 5.65 11.79 -16.46
C LYS A 27 5.04 11.29 -15.15
N TYR A 28 4.84 9.99 -15.02
CA TYR A 28 4.13 9.39 -13.90
C TYR A 28 5.07 8.58 -13.03
N PRO A 29 4.73 8.39 -11.75
CA PRO A 29 5.50 7.44 -10.93
C PRO A 29 5.22 6.00 -11.36
N PHE A 30 6.26 5.19 -11.29
CA PHE A 30 6.19 3.76 -11.50
C PHE A 30 6.60 3.07 -10.20
N PHE A 31 5.61 2.49 -9.52
CA PHE A 31 5.84 1.87 -8.21
C PHE A 31 6.29 0.42 -8.37
N THR A 32 7.48 0.15 -7.90
CA THR A 32 8.06 -1.19 -7.86
C THR A 32 8.15 -1.62 -6.40
N CYS A 33 8.92 -2.68 -6.12
CA CYS A 33 9.17 -3.07 -4.74
C CYS A 33 10.31 -2.26 -4.11
N SER A 34 10.95 -1.36 -4.86
CA SER A 34 11.93 -0.44 -4.31
C SER A 34 11.25 0.62 -3.46
N LYS A 35 11.98 1.13 -2.47
CA LYS A 35 11.46 2.18 -1.59
C LYS A 35 11.17 3.46 -2.36
N GLU A 36 12.02 3.82 -3.31
CA GLU A 36 11.83 5.00 -4.14
C GLU A 36 11.18 4.63 -5.47
N PRO A 37 10.12 5.34 -5.88
CA PRO A 37 9.48 5.04 -7.17
C PRO A 37 10.37 5.44 -8.34
N LEU A 38 10.21 4.72 -9.43
CA LEU A 38 10.80 5.07 -10.72
C LEU A 38 9.83 5.96 -11.50
N ARG A 39 10.16 6.26 -12.74
CA ARG A 39 9.32 7.07 -13.63
C ARG A 39 8.87 6.22 -14.80
N ILE A 40 7.71 6.58 -15.37
CA ILE A 40 7.15 5.89 -16.54
C ILE A 40 6.30 6.87 -17.35
N SER A 41 6.22 6.65 -18.66
CA SER A 41 5.45 7.53 -19.54
C SER A 41 3.97 7.19 -19.62
N THR A 42 3.57 6.05 -19.08
CA THR A 42 2.16 5.61 -19.11
C THR A 42 1.56 5.58 -17.71
N TYR A 43 0.24 5.52 -17.61
CA TYR A 43 -0.44 5.19 -16.37
C TYR A 43 -1.60 4.24 -16.65
N THR A 44 -1.81 3.30 -15.74
CA THR A 44 -2.92 2.35 -15.77
C THR A 44 -3.90 2.67 -14.65
N TYR A 45 -3.42 3.25 -13.57
CA TYR A 45 -4.18 3.50 -12.36
C TYR A 45 -4.30 5.00 -12.09
N ASP A 46 -5.45 5.40 -11.55
CA ASP A 46 -5.71 6.78 -11.13
C ASP A 46 -6.60 6.70 -9.91
N CYS A 47 -5.98 6.64 -8.73
CA CYS A 47 -6.73 6.43 -7.49
C CYS A 47 -5.92 6.83 -6.27
N GLU A 48 -6.62 6.93 -5.15
CA GLU A 48 -6.00 7.05 -3.84
C GLU A 48 -5.79 5.63 -3.30
N CYS A 49 -4.57 5.32 -2.89
CA CYS A 49 -4.23 3.94 -2.50
C CYS A 49 -3.05 3.87 -1.55
N VAL A 50 -2.89 2.68 -0.98
CA VAL A 50 -1.68 2.27 -0.28
C VAL A 50 -1.00 1.22 -1.14
N LEU A 51 0.31 1.37 -1.34
CA LEU A 51 1.10 0.46 -2.15
C LEU A 51 2.04 -0.32 -1.24
N VAL A 52 2.05 -1.64 -1.39
CA VAL A 52 2.87 -2.51 -0.56
C VAL A 52 3.78 -3.34 -1.45
N ALA A 53 5.09 -3.29 -1.19
CA ALA A 53 6.05 -4.13 -1.88
C ALA A 53 5.78 -5.60 -1.56
N GLY A 54 5.61 -6.42 -2.59
CA GLY A 54 5.29 -7.84 -2.42
C GLY A 54 6.49 -8.74 -2.24
N ASN A 55 7.71 -8.25 -2.52
CA ASN A 55 8.92 -9.03 -2.31
C ASN A 55 10.09 -8.09 -2.01
N GLY A 56 11.22 -8.68 -1.63
CA GLY A 56 12.43 -7.95 -1.32
C GLY A 56 12.32 -7.24 0.02
N ASP A 57 12.78 -6.01 0.08
CA ASP A 57 12.70 -5.18 1.28
C ASP A 57 11.30 -4.58 1.36
N LEU A 58 10.45 -5.19 2.18
CA LEU A 58 9.05 -4.82 2.30
C LEU A 58 8.92 -3.37 2.77
N ASN A 59 8.13 -2.60 2.04
CA ASN A 59 7.88 -1.20 2.34
C ASN A 59 6.47 -0.83 1.91
N VAL A 60 5.99 0.30 2.44
CA VAL A 60 4.63 0.77 2.23
C VAL A 60 4.71 2.23 1.77
N LYS A 61 3.87 2.57 0.79
CA LYS A 61 3.78 3.93 0.25
C LYS A 61 2.31 4.35 0.18
N TYR A 62 2.09 5.64 0.21
CA TYR A 62 0.79 6.24 -0.03
C TYR A 62 0.86 7.07 -1.31
N TYR A 63 -0.18 6.98 -2.15
CA TYR A 63 -0.25 7.81 -3.33
C TYR A 63 -1.70 8.10 -3.70
N ASN A 64 -1.92 9.26 -4.28
CA ASN A 64 -3.23 9.65 -4.81
C ASN A 64 -3.00 10.32 -6.16
N GLY A 65 -3.37 9.64 -7.24
CA GLY A 65 -3.19 10.16 -8.59
C GLY A 65 -2.94 9.07 -9.61
N LYS A 66 -2.35 9.48 -10.73
CA LYS A 66 -2.07 8.62 -11.88
C LYS A 66 -0.71 7.97 -11.74
N PHE A 67 -0.65 6.66 -11.95
CA PHE A 67 0.59 5.90 -11.81
C PHE A 67 0.51 4.58 -12.55
N ASP A 68 1.65 3.92 -12.63
CA ASP A 68 1.71 2.53 -13.03
C ASP A 68 2.48 1.73 -11.99
N ALA A 69 2.40 0.40 -12.04
CA ALA A 69 2.96 -0.44 -11.00
C ALA A 69 3.46 -1.77 -11.54
N TYR A 70 4.52 -2.25 -10.88
CA TYR A 70 5.15 -3.53 -11.11
C TYR A 70 4.25 -4.67 -10.62
N GLN A 71 4.33 -5.81 -11.29
CA GLN A 71 3.46 -6.97 -11.03
C GLN A 71 3.57 -7.56 -9.62
N ARG A 72 4.61 -7.24 -8.86
CA ARG A 72 4.77 -7.67 -7.46
C ARG A 72 4.42 -6.59 -6.45
N THR A 73 3.88 -5.47 -6.90
CA THR A 73 3.44 -4.38 -6.04
C THR A 73 1.94 -4.53 -5.82
N TYR A 74 1.53 -4.61 -4.55
CA TYR A 74 0.12 -4.65 -4.17
C TYR A 74 -0.43 -3.23 -4.10
N ILE A 75 -1.65 -3.06 -4.61
CA ILE A 75 -2.35 -1.77 -4.62
C ILE A 75 -3.63 -1.95 -3.81
N ILE A 76 -3.72 -1.23 -2.69
CA ILE A 76 -4.86 -1.34 -1.77
C ILE A 76 -5.70 -0.08 -1.87
N GLU A 77 -6.94 -0.23 -2.31
CA GLU A 77 -7.90 0.87 -2.50
C GLU A 77 -9.07 0.74 -1.54
N ASP A 78 -9.71 1.87 -1.25
CA ASP A 78 -10.90 1.89 -0.42
C ASP A 78 -12.07 1.15 -1.10
N ASN A 79 -12.77 0.34 -0.32
CA ASN A 79 -14.01 -0.31 -0.72
C ASN A 79 -14.90 -0.43 0.51
N SER A 80 -14.99 0.63 1.30
CA SER A 80 -15.59 0.59 2.63
C SER A 80 -16.89 1.38 2.76
N ASN A 81 -17.33 2.03 1.68
CA ASN A 81 -18.52 2.90 1.74
C ASN A 81 -18.36 4.04 2.77
N GLY A 82 -17.17 4.65 2.79
CA GLY A 82 -16.91 5.81 3.64
C GLY A 82 -16.49 5.49 5.07
N LYS A 83 -16.20 4.22 5.37
CA LYS A 83 -15.77 3.81 6.72
C LYS A 83 -14.27 3.91 6.93
N LEU A 84 -13.49 3.91 5.86
CA LEU A 84 -12.02 3.89 5.93
C LEU A 84 -11.43 5.13 5.29
N TYR A 85 -10.55 5.79 6.00
CA TYR A 85 -9.74 6.90 5.51
C TYR A 85 -8.39 6.35 5.06
N ILE A 86 -8.07 6.44 3.78
CA ILE A 86 -6.87 5.78 3.24
C ILE A 86 -5.57 6.21 3.91
N PRO A 87 -5.33 7.49 4.25
CA PRO A 87 -4.14 7.84 5.02
C PRO A 87 -4.03 7.12 6.37
N TYR A 88 -5.18 6.80 7.01
CA TYR A 88 -5.19 6.02 8.24
C TYR A 88 -4.70 4.58 7.96
N LEU A 89 -5.18 3.98 6.87
CA LEU A 89 -4.70 2.66 6.43
C LEU A 89 -3.20 2.69 6.15
N TYR A 90 -2.70 3.75 5.55
CA TYR A 90 -1.26 3.89 5.28
C TYR A 90 -0.44 3.78 6.57
N TYR A 91 -0.81 4.53 7.61
CA TYR A 91 -0.08 4.46 8.88
C TYR A 91 -0.21 3.11 9.55
N PHE A 92 -1.38 2.48 9.49
CA PHE A 92 -1.55 1.12 9.97
C PHE A 92 -0.61 0.16 9.24
N MET A 93 -0.59 0.21 7.92
CA MET A 93 0.22 -0.71 7.12
C MET A 93 1.72 -0.46 7.31
N GLU A 94 2.11 0.79 7.48
CA GLU A 94 3.51 1.12 7.74
C GLU A 94 4.01 0.47 9.03
N ASP A 95 3.18 0.47 10.06
CA ASP A 95 3.49 -0.24 11.30
C ASP A 95 3.42 -1.76 11.12
N TYR A 96 2.45 -2.23 10.33
CA TYR A 96 2.22 -3.66 10.11
C TYR A 96 3.33 -4.33 9.30
N VAL A 97 4.21 -3.58 8.66
CA VAL A 97 5.35 -4.15 7.93
C VAL A 97 6.18 -5.08 8.83
N LYS A 98 6.27 -4.78 10.11
CA LYS A 98 6.94 -5.64 11.09
C LYS A 98 6.37 -7.05 11.08
N GLU A 99 5.05 -7.17 11.05
CA GLU A 99 4.38 -8.47 11.00
C GLU A 99 4.53 -9.12 9.63
N LEU A 100 4.47 -8.34 8.57
CA LEU A 100 4.66 -8.86 7.21
C LEU A 100 6.04 -9.47 7.05
N ARG A 101 7.07 -8.86 7.63
CA ARG A 101 8.43 -9.40 7.59
C ARG A 101 8.53 -10.75 8.29
N LYS A 102 7.77 -10.94 9.37
CA LYS A 102 7.71 -12.23 10.08
C LYS A 102 6.99 -13.30 9.26
N GLN A 103 5.96 -12.88 8.51
CA GLN A 103 5.14 -13.79 7.71
C GLN A 103 5.76 -14.13 6.36
N ALA A 104 6.69 -13.30 5.88
CA ALA A 104 7.31 -13.48 4.57
C ALA A 104 8.06 -14.80 4.48
N ILE A 105 7.95 -15.44 3.32
CA ILE A 105 8.57 -16.74 3.05
C ILE A 105 9.50 -16.61 1.85
N GLY A 106 10.30 -17.66 1.60
CA GLY A 106 11.22 -17.69 0.48
C GLY A 106 12.67 -17.86 0.92
N GLY A 107 13.57 -17.84 -0.07
CA GLY A 107 14.99 -18.01 0.16
C GLY A 107 15.71 -16.69 0.38
N VAL A 108 16.62 -16.34 -0.54
CA VAL A 108 17.39 -15.10 -0.45
C VAL A 108 16.48 -13.88 -0.55
N ILE A 109 15.53 -13.92 -1.49
CA ILE A 109 14.53 -12.84 -1.62
C ILE A 109 13.24 -13.33 -0.99
N LYS A 110 12.82 -12.65 0.08
CA LYS A 110 11.56 -12.96 0.76
C LYS A 110 10.38 -12.34 0.01
N TYR A 111 9.19 -12.93 0.16
CA TYR A 111 7.98 -12.40 -0.45
C TYR A 111 6.78 -12.67 0.43
N ILE A 112 5.73 -11.87 0.24
CA ILE A 112 4.44 -12.06 0.89
C ILE A 112 3.41 -12.49 -0.16
N LYS A 113 2.32 -13.06 0.33
CA LYS A 113 1.18 -13.45 -0.49
C LYS A 113 0.02 -12.51 -0.22
N LEU A 114 -0.96 -12.53 -1.10
CA LEU A 114 -2.17 -11.71 -0.93
C LEU A 114 -2.82 -11.92 0.44
N GLY A 115 -2.90 -13.15 0.90
CA GLY A 115 -3.50 -13.47 2.20
C GLY A 115 -2.83 -12.76 3.38
N ASN A 116 -1.54 -12.48 3.30
CA ASN A 116 -0.85 -11.73 4.35
C ASN A 116 -1.43 -10.33 4.52
N LEU A 117 -1.96 -9.74 3.44
CA LEU A 117 -2.60 -8.43 3.49
C LEU A 117 -4.08 -8.51 3.79
N THR A 118 -4.80 -9.45 3.15
CA THR A 118 -6.25 -9.56 3.33
C THR A 118 -6.63 -9.92 4.75
N GLU A 119 -5.81 -10.74 5.43
CA GLU A 119 -6.09 -11.24 6.77
C GLU A 119 -5.58 -10.32 7.88
N ALA A 120 -4.88 -9.24 7.55
CA ALA A 120 -4.44 -8.27 8.56
C ALA A 120 -5.68 -7.67 9.25
N VAL A 121 -5.63 -7.57 10.57
CA VAL A 121 -6.73 -7.05 11.38
C VAL A 121 -6.46 -5.60 11.74
N ILE A 122 -7.40 -4.73 11.41
CA ILE A 122 -7.30 -3.30 11.67
C ILE A 122 -8.45 -2.85 12.57
N THR A 123 -8.16 -1.96 13.51
CA THR A 123 -9.17 -1.32 14.35
C THR A 123 -9.66 -0.07 13.63
N VAL A 124 -10.98 0.06 13.45
CA VAL A 124 -11.59 1.13 12.65
C VAL A 124 -12.51 1.98 13.53
N PRO A 125 -12.00 3.11 14.03
CA PRO A 125 -12.87 4.08 14.71
C PRO A 125 -13.69 4.87 13.66
N SER A 126 -14.47 5.85 14.12
CA SER A 126 -15.21 6.72 13.20
C SER A 126 -14.25 7.40 12.22
N ILE A 127 -14.77 7.79 11.06
CA ILE A 127 -13.96 8.46 10.04
C ILE A 127 -13.32 9.75 10.59
N ASP A 128 -14.05 10.49 11.39
CA ASP A 128 -13.51 11.73 12.00
C ASP A 128 -12.37 11.42 12.96
N ARG A 129 -12.49 10.34 13.73
CA ARG A 129 -11.42 9.94 14.63
C ARG A 129 -10.17 9.47 13.87
N GLN A 130 -10.37 8.76 12.77
CA GLN A 130 -9.25 8.35 11.89
C GLN A 130 -8.49 9.58 11.39
N LYS A 131 -9.21 10.62 10.97
CA LYS A 131 -8.60 11.87 10.49
C LYS A 131 -7.81 12.56 11.60
N GLU A 132 -8.35 12.60 12.80
CA GLU A 132 -7.64 13.17 13.96
C GLU A 132 -6.35 12.43 14.25
N ILE A 133 -6.40 11.10 14.24
CA ILE A 133 -5.22 10.25 14.48
C ILE A 133 -4.16 10.53 13.41
N VAL A 134 -4.55 10.62 12.16
CA VAL A 134 -3.62 10.89 11.06
C VAL A 134 -2.94 12.24 11.25
N GLU A 135 -3.67 13.27 11.67
CA GLU A 135 -3.08 14.59 11.91
C GLU A 135 -2.00 14.54 12.99
N VAL A 136 -2.24 13.78 14.05
CA VAL A 136 -1.26 13.59 15.12
C VAL A 136 -0.03 12.84 14.59
N LEU A 137 -0.25 11.76 13.84
CA LEU A 137 0.85 10.94 13.31
C LEU A 137 1.72 11.72 12.31
N LYS A 138 1.13 12.58 11.51
CA LYS A 138 1.88 13.45 10.60
C LYS A 138 2.86 14.35 11.34
N LYS A 139 2.47 14.86 12.50
CA LYS A 139 3.30 15.73 13.32
C LYS A 139 4.44 14.99 13.99
N VAL A 140 4.20 13.75 14.39
CA VAL A 140 5.18 12.94 15.13
C VAL A 140 6.15 12.21 14.19
N GLY A 141 5.67 11.80 13.04
CA GLY A 141 6.41 10.95 12.11
C GLY A 141 7.47 11.63 11.27
N ASN A 142 7.59 12.94 11.36
CA ASN A 142 8.55 13.67 10.53
C ASN A 142 9.57 14.42 11.36
#